data_46775a2709dfcce17586d5deeafcfcf4
#
_entry.id   46775a2709dfcce17586d5deeafcfcf4
#
_cell.length_a   1.000
_cell.length_b   1.000
_cell.length_c   1.000
_cell.angle_alpha   90.00
_cell.angle_beta   90.00
_cell.angle_gamma   90.00
#
_symmetry.space_group_name_H-M   'P 1'
#
loop_
_entity.id
_entity.type
_entity.pdbx_description
1 polymer ?
#
loop_
_entity_poly.entity_id
_entity_poly.type
_entity_poly.pdbx_seq_one_letter_code
_entity_poly.pdbx_strand_id
1 'polypeptide(L)'
;MKNEKILKVKGLETSFFTHLGEVKAVRNVSFDIYKGEVVGLVGESGSGKSITCMSIMKLLQHPGKIKNGEVIFKGEDLVTKSSKEMRKIQGDEISMIFQDPMTALNPVYTIGNQMVEVIRVHKKISKKEAEQTALKMLEAVGIPDPAKRMKNYPNEFSGGMRQRAIIAMALSCEPELLIADEPTTALDVTIQAQILDLLKDLRTKLDTSIIFITHDLGVIAELCDRVIVNHLTTIYCRV
;
A
#
# COMPACT_ATOMS: atom_id res chain seq x y z
N MET A 1 -7.58 23.10 -5.34
CA MET A 1 -6.13 22.79 -5.30
C MET A 1 -5.87 21.30 -5.55
N LYS A 2 -6.46 20.71 -6.63
CA LYS A 2 -6.30 19.28 -6.98
C LYS A 2 -5.19 19.01 -8.03
N ASN A 3 -4.18 19.86 -8.16
CA ASN A 3 -3.21 19.78 -9.26
C ASN A 3 -1.76 19.49 -8.82
N GLU A 4 -1.52 19.18 -7.55
CA GLU A 4 -0.17 18.81 -7.11
C GLU A 4 0.05 17.32 -7.36
N LYS A 5 1.00 17.00 -8.24
CA LYS A 5 1.41 15.61 -8.51
C LYS A 5 2.35 15.15 -7.41
N ILE A 6 1.96 14.13 -6.65
CA ILE A 6 2.82 13.53 -5.64
C ILE A 6 3.65 12.37 -6.19
N LEU A 7 3.10 11.63 -7.18
CA LEU A 7 3.81 10.55 -7.85
C LEU A 7 3.67 10.68 -9.37
N LYS A 8 4.79 10.51 -10.08
CA LYS A 8 4.81 10.40 -11.55
C LYS A 8 5.62 9.18 -11.95
N VAL A 9 4.97 8.23 -12.58
CA VAL A 9 5.61 7.06 -13.21
C VAL A 9 5.72 7.34 -14.70
N LYS A 10 6.91 7.11 -15.29
CA LYS A 10 7.17 7.42 -16.69
C LYS A 10 8.00 6.32 -17.32
N GLY A 11 7.42 5.66 -18.32
CA GLY A 11 8.09 4.63 -19.12
C GLY A 11 8.62 3.46 -18.30
N LEU A 12 7.96 3.10 -17.16
CA LEU A 12 8.45 2.06 -16.27
C LEU A 12 8.43 0.69 -16.96
N GLU A 13 9.60 0.03 -16.93
CA GLU A 13 9.78 -1.33 -17.43
C GLU A 13 10.41 -2.21 -16.34
N THR A 14 9.78 -3.35 -16.07
CA THR A 14 10.26 -4.32 -15.09
C THR A 14 10.27 -5.72 -15.66
N SER A 15 11.38 -6.42 -15.50
CA SER A 15 11.57 -7.79 -15.99
C SER A 15 12.15 -8.70 -14.92
N PHE A 16 11.81 -9.99 -15.03
CA PHE A 16 12.41 -11.08 -14.25
C PHE A 16 13.35 -11.88 -15.14
N PHE A 17 14.59 -12.05 -14.70
CA PHE A 17 15.65 -12.76 -15.44
C PHE A 17 15.81 -14.17 -14.88
N THR A 18 15.07 -15.11 -15.44
CA THR A 18 15.11 -16.53 -15.04
C THR A 18 16.12 -17.31 -15.88
N HIS A 19 16.41 -18.56 -15.50
CA HIS A 19 17.22 -19.48 -16.29
C HIS A 19 16.59 -19.83 -17.66
N LEU A 20 15.29 -19.61 -17.83
CA LEU A 20 14.54 -19.81 -19.08
C LEU A 20 14.50 -18.55 -19.96
N GLY A 21 15.01 -17.42 -19.47
CA GLY A 21 15.03 -16.16 -20.21
C GLY A 21 14.39 -15.00 -19.45
N GLU A 22 14.14 -13.92 -20.17
CA GLU A 22 13.55 -12.68 -19.67
C GLU A 22 12.02 -12.74 -19.74
N VAL A 23 11.36 -12.54 -18.59
CA VAL A 23 9.90 -12.33 -18.47
C VAL A 23 9.63 -10.86 -18.23
N LYS A 24 9.07 -10.17 -19.22
CA LYS A 24 8.70 -8.74 -19.13
C LYS A 24 7.37 -8.61 -18.38
N ALA A 25 7.41 -8.23 -17.11
CA ALA A 25 6.23 -8.11 -16.25
C ALA A 25 5.56 -6.72 -16.34
N VAL A 26 6.33 -5.67 -16.55
CA VAL A 26 5.84 -4.29 -16.77
C VAL A 26 6.50 -3.73 -18.02
N ARG A 27 5.69 -3.14 -18.92
CA ARG A 27 6.16 -2.67 -20.23
C ARG A 27 5.70 -1.24 -20.47
N ASN A 28 6.64 -0.28 -20.37
CA ASN A 28 6.43 1.14 -20.72
C ASN A 28 5.20 1.77 -20.02
N VAL A 29 5.06 1.53 -18.72
CA VAL A 29 3.94 2.02 -17.93
C VAL A 29 4.16 3.48 -17.51
N SER A 30 3.16 4.34 -17.75
CA SER A 30 3.22 5.77 -17.39
C SER A 30 1.88 6.24 -16.82
N PHE A 31 1.93 6.90 -15.65
CA PHE A 31 0.77 7.54 -15.01
C PHE A 31 1.20 8.51 -13.93
N ASP A 32 0.29 9.38 -13.53
CA ASP A 32 0.47 10.34 -12.44
C ASP A 32 -0.54 10.06 -11.31
N ILE A 33 -0.16 10.37 -10.06
CA ILE A 33 -1.06 10.42 -8.90
C ILE A 33 -1.03 11.83 -8.34
N TYR A 34 -2.21 12.37 -8.05
CA TYR A 34 -2.37 13.69 -7.47
C TYR A 34 -2.63 13.59 -5.97
N LYS A 35 -2.29 14.66 -5.24
CA LYS A 35 -2.47 14.72 -3.79
C LYS A 35 -3.95 14.54 -3.40
N GLY A 36 -4.20 13.67 -2.41
CA GLY A 36 -5.53 13.36 -1.91
C GLY A 36 -6.42 12.58 -2.88
N GLU A 37 -5.88 12.10 -4.03
CA GLU A 37 -6.62 11.32 -5.04
C GLU A 37 -6.66 9.83 -4.66
N VAL A 38 -7.79 9.16 -4.92
CA VAL A 38 -7.86 7.69 -4.96
C VAL A 38 -7.90 7.23 -6.40
N VAL A 39 -6.87 6.50 -6.80
CA VAL A 39 -6.76 5.95 -8.15
C VAL A 39 -6.91 4.44 -8.12
N GLY A 40 -7.88 3.92 -8.85
CA GLY A 40 -8.04 2.48 -9.09
C GLY A 40 -7.09 2.00 -10.16
N LEU A 41 -6.26 1.00 -9.85
CA LEU A 41 -5.45 0.30 -10.83
C LEU A 41 -6.09 -1.06 -11.12
N VAL A 42 -6.76 -1.19 -12.26
CA VAL A 42 -7.49 -2.40 -12.67
C VAL A 42 -6.84 -3.11 -13.84
N GLY A 43 -7.15 -4.36 -14.02
CA GLY A 43 -6.67 -5.18 -15.13
C GLY A 43 -6.75 -6.67 -14.79
N GLU A 44 -6.54 -7.52 -15.78
CA GLU A 44 -6.55 -8.97 -15.63
C GLU A 44 -5.50 -9.47 -14.63
N SER A 45 -5.71 -10.67 -14.07
CA SER A 45 -4.68 -11.33 -13.26
C SER A 45 -3.41 -11.52 -14.11
N GLY A 46 -2.25 -11.26 -13.52
CA GLY A 46 -0.98 -11.32 -14.25
C GLY A 46 -0.66 -10.11 -15.15
N SER A 47 -1.52 -9.07 -15.21
CA SER A 47 -1.24 -7.88 -16.03
C SER A 47 -0.11 -6.97 -15.49
N GLY A 48 0.52 -7.31 -14.37
CA GLY A 48 1.65 -6.57 -13.81
C GLY A 48 1.30 -5.47 -12.81
N LYS A 49 0.05 -5.38 -12.32
CA LYS A 49 -0.39 -4.35 -11.34
C LYS A 49 0.46 -4.35 -10.07
N SER A 50 0.51 -5.48 -9.37
CA SER A 50 1.29 -5.65 -8.14
C SER A 50 2.79 -5.43 -8.39
N ILE A 51 3.30 -5.92 -9.53
CA ILE A 51 4.72 -5.72 -9.90
C ILE A 51 5.02 -4.24 -10.17
N THR A 52 4.09 -3.50 -10.77
CA THR A 52 4.22 -2.04 -10.94
C THR A 52 4.35 -1.36 -9.58
N CYS A 53 3.49 -1.68 -8.62
CA CYS A 53 3.54 -1.12 -7.26
C CYS A 53 4.79 -1.55 -6.49
N MET A 54 5.21 -2.82 -6.60
CA MET A 54 6.47 -3.29 -6.03
C MET A 54 7.68 -2.59 -6.66
N SER A 55 7.61 -2.25 -7.95
CA SER A 55 8.66 -1.48 -8.63
C SER A 55 8.74 -0.06 -8.10
N ILE A 56 7.60 0.63 -7.91
CA ILE A 56 7.53 1.96 -7.30
C ILE A 56 8.19 1.93 -5.92
N MET A 57 7.88 0.92 -5.11
CA MET A 57 8.41 0.75 -3.76
C MET A 57 9.83 0.17 -3.73
N LYS A 58 10.43 -0.22 -4.86
CA LYS A 58 11.70 -0.98 -4.93
C LYS A 58 11.71 -2.23 -4.04
N LEU A 59 10.58 -2.94 -3.98
CA LEU A 59 10.40 -4.19 -3.23
C LEU A 59 10.45 -5.43 -4.12
N LEU A 60 10.96 -5.30 -5.34
CA LEU A 60 11.13 -6.42 -6.26
C LEU A 60 12.06 -7.47 -5.67
N GLN A 61 11.58 -8.70 -5.61
CA GLN A 61 12.42 -9.84 -5.23
C GLN A 61 13.27 -10.29 -6.41
N HIS A 62 14.48 -10.79 -6.11
CA HIS A 62 15.32 -11.44 -7.10
C HIS A 62 14.54 -12.59 -7.80
N PRO A 63 14.63 -12.73 -9.14
CA PRO A 63 15.49 -12.06 -10.11
C PRO A 63 14.87 -10.83 -10.80
N GLY A 64 13.87 -10.16 -10.17
CA GLY A 64 13.20 -8.97 -10.71
C GLY A 64 14.10 -7.73 -10.71
N LYS A 65 14.05 -6.94 -11.78
CA LYS A 65 14.78 -5.69 -11.92
C LYS A 65 13.97 -4.66 -12.70
N ILE A 66 14.04 -3.39 -12.29
CA ILE A 66 13.62 -2.26 -13.11
C ILE A 66 14.66 -2.09 -14.22
N LYS A 67 14.23 -2.16 -15.48
CA LYS A 67 15.08 -2.02 -16.67
C LYS A 67 15.16 -0.59 -17.16
N ASN A 68 14.04 0.10 -17.11
CA ASN A 68 13.91 1.45 -17.66
C ASN A 68 12.79 2.20 -16.97
N GLY A 69 12.75 3.52 -17.15
CA GLY A 69 11.72 4.40 -16.64
C GLY A 69 12.14 5.16 -15.40
N GLU A 70 11.27 6.10 -15.02
CA GLU A 70 11.43 7.00 -13.88
C GLU A 70 10.22 6.83 -12.94
N VAL A 71 10.46 6.90 -11.64
CA VAL A 71 9.42 6.94 -10.60
C VAL A 71 9.68 8.15 -9.73
N ILE A 72 9.07 9.27 -10.08
CA ILE A 72 9.29 10.55 -9.42
C ILE A 72 8.25 10.73 -8.32
N PHE A 73 8.68 10.74 -7.07
CA PHE A 73 7.87 11.02 -5.90
C PHE A 73 8.34 12.33 -5.26
N LYS A 74 7.43 13.32 -5.16
CA LYS A 74 7.74 14.65 -4.61
C LYS A 74 8.98 15.31 -5.26
N GLY A 75 9.17 15.08 -6.56
CA GLY A 75 10.30 15.62 -7.34
C GLY A 75 11.59 14.80 -7.29
N GLU A 76 11.66 13.70 -6.54
CA GLU A 76 12.83 12.82 -6.44
C GLU A 76 12.58 11.49 -7.14
N ASP A 77 13.54 11.04 -7.97
CA ASP A 77 13.43 9.75 -8.65
C ASP A 77 13.80 8.59 -7.72
N LEU A 78 12.80 7.79 -7.36
CA LEU A 78 12.95 6.63 -6.47
C LEU A 78 13.81 5.52 -7.11
N VAL A 79 13.85 5.41 -8.44
CA VAL A 79 14.62 4.36 -9.12
C VAL A 79 16.11 4.51 -8.84
N THR A 80 16.60 5.75 -8.73
CA THR A 80 18.02 6.06 -8.51
C THR A 80 18.45 5.94 -7.05
N LYS A 81 17.48 5.96 -6.09
CA LYS A 81 17.78 5.91 -4.66
C LYS A 81 18.41 4.58 -4.23
N SER A 82 19.32 4.65 -3.29
CA SER A 82 19.89 3.48 -2.61
C SER A 82 18.85 2.80 -1.71
N SER A 83 19.09 1.54 -1.34
CA SER A 83 18.22 0.83 -0.38
C SER A 83 18.12 1.51 0.99
N LYS A 84 19.16 2.25 1.40
CA LYS A 84 19.17 3.02 2.65
C LYS A 84 18.25 4.24 2.59
N GLU A 85 18.22 4.92 1.44
CA GLU A 85 17.33 6.06 1.20
C GLU A 85 15.87 5.59 1.06
N MET A 86 15.64 4.50 0.32
CA MET A 86 14.30 3.94 0.18
C MET A 86 13.69 3.52 1.52
N ARG A 87 14.46 2.95 2.45
CA ARG A 87 13.98 2.59 3.79
C ARG A 87 13.48 3.76 4.62
N LYS A 88 13.86 5.00 4.30
CA LYS A 88 13.33 6.21 4.97
C LYS A 88 11.96 6.60 4.42
N ILE A 89 11.71 6.29 3.15
CA ILE A 89 10.46 6.61 2.44
C ILE A 89 9.42 5.51 2.67
N GLN A 90 9.85 4.23 2.60
CA GLN A 90 9.00 3.06 2.81
C GLN A 90 8.48 3.03 4.25
N GLY A 91 7.15 3.02 4.43
CA GLY A 91 6.46 3.00 5.72
C GLY A 91 6.27 4.37 6.37
N ASP A 92 6.99 5.41 5.94
CA ASP A 92 6.82 6.78 6.42
C ASP A 92 6.06 7.66 5.41
N GLU A 93 6.63 7.88 4.22
CA GLU A 93 6.01 8.71 3.18
C GLU A 93 5.14 7.89 2.21
N ILE A 94 5.56 6.68 1.88
CA ILE A 94 4.80 5.72 1.06
C ILE A 94 4.65 4.43 1.84
N SER A 95 3.42 3.99 2.04
CA SER A 95 3.10 2.72 2.69
C SER A 95 2.39 1.76 1.74
N MET A 96 2.45 0.45 2.02
CA MET A 96 1.83 -0.57 1.19
C MET A 96 1.10 -1.61 2.05
N ILE A 97 -0.14 -1.92 1.65
CA ILE A 97 -0.91 -3.07 2.12
C ILE A 97 -0.78 -4.16 1.05
N PHE A 98 -0.25 -5.32 1.43
CA PHE A 98 -0.07 -6.46 0.54
C PHE A 98 -1.34 -7.32 0.44
N GLN A 99 -1.46 -8.07 -0.63
CA GLN A 99 -2.61 -8.91 -0.96
C GLN A 99 -2.92 -9.96 0.11
N ASP A 100 -1.92 -10.55 0.76
CA ASP A 100 -2.12 -11.60 1.75
C ASP A 100 -1.88 -11.08 3.18
N PRO A 101 -2.95 -10.86 3.96
CA PRO A 101 -2.84 -10.41 5.35
C PRO A 101 -2.21 -11.45 6.27
N MET A 102 -2.19 -12.74 5.88
CA MET A 102 -1.62 -13.80 6.72
C MET A 102 -0.10 -13.75 6.76
N THR A 103 0.53 -13.29 5.69
CA THR A 103 1.99 -13.17 5.59
C THR A 103 2.52 -11.81 6.02
N ALA A 104 1.65 -10.78 6.09
CA ALA A 104 2.04 -9.42 6.45
C ALA A 104 2.34 -9.24 7.95
N LEU A 105 1.70 -10.02 8.83
CA LEU A 105 1.91 -9.97 10.27
C LEU A 105 2.82 -11.11 10.74
N ASN A 106 3.83 -10.78 11.53
CA ASN A 106 4.70 -11.78 12.14
C ASN A 106 3.96 -12.52 13.28
N PRO A 107 3.74 -13.85 13.20
CA PRO A 107 2.90 -14.57 14.15
C PRO A 107 3.49 -14.70 15.56
N VAL A 108 4.80 -14.48 15.73
CA VAL A 108 5.50 -14.64 17.02
C VAL A 108 5.63 -13.33 17.82
N TYR A 109 5.15 -12.21 17.27
CA TYR A 109 5.09 -10.91 17.96
C TYR A 109 3.65 -10.45 18.13
N THR A 110 3.38 -9.76 19.23
CA THR A 110 2.07 -9.15 19.47
C THR A 110 1.81 -8.01 18.47
N ILE A 111 0.54 -7.71 18.21
CA ILE A 111 0.14 -6.61 17.32
C ILE A 111 0.74 -5.29 17.81
N GLY A 112 0.68 -5.00 19.10
CA GLY A 112 1.26 -3.78 19.68
C GLY A 112 2.76 -3.68 19.48
N ASN A 113 3.52 -4.78 19.64
CA ASN A 113 4.96 -4.75 19.41
C ASN A 113 5.30 -4.42 17.96
N GLN A 114 4.60 -5.03 17.00
CA GLN A 114 4.82 -4.77 15.57
C GLN A 114 4.48 -3.33 15.21
N MET A 115 3.36 -2.79 15.67
CA MET A 115 2.97 -1.40 15.43
C MET A 115 3.97 -0.40 16.06
N VAL A 116 4.35 -0.62 17.32
CA VAL A 116 5.31 0.23 18.02
C VAL A 116 6.67 0.22 17.33
N GLU A 117 7.11 -0.92 16.82
CA GLU A 117 8.35 -1.05 16.05
C GLU A 117 8.31 -0.17 14.80
N VAL A 118 7.27 -0.30 13.96
CA VAL A 118 7.09 0.50 12.74
C VAL A 118 7.10 2.00 13.06
N ILE A 119 6.32 2.42 14.04
CA ILE A 119 6.24 3.84 14.44
C ILE A 119 7.60 4.37 14.90
N ARG A 120 8.35 3.61 15.71
CA ARG A 120 9.64 4.05 16.24
C ARG A 120 10.78 4.03 15.23
N VAL A 121 10.68 3.19 14.20
CA VAL A 121 11.67 3.19 13.09
C VAL A 121 11.62 4.51 12.32
N HIS A 122 10.42 5.08 12.14
CA HIS A 122 10.20 6.27 11.33
C HIS A 122 10.05 7.54 12.15
N LYS A 123 9.32 7.50 13.25
CA LYS A 123 9.12 8.66 14.13
C LYS A 123 10.11 8.61 15.29
N LYS A 124 10.86 9.68 15.51
CA LYS A 124 11.82 9.80 16.61
C LYS A 124 11.12 10.10 17.94
N ILE A 125 10.24 9.20 18.38
CA ILE A 125 9.44 9.33 19.61
C ILE A 125 9.76 8.23 20.63
N SER A 126 9.37 8.47 21.89
CA SER A 126 9.52 7.48 22.95
C SER A 126 8.64 6.24 22.71
N LYS A 127 8.98 5.12 23.36
CA LYS A 127 8.15 3.90 23.30
C LYS A 127 6.71 4.17 23.79
N LYS A 128 6.54 4.97 24.84
CA LYS A 128 5.23 5.30 25.40
C LYS A 128 4.37 6.12 24.42
N GLU A 129 4.96 7.07 23.73
CA GLU A 129 4.27 7.84 22.69
C GLU A 129 3.89 6.95 21.49
N ALA A 130 4.79 6.05 21.07
CA ALA A 130 4.50 5.09 20.01
C ALA A 130 3.37 4.12 20.40
N GLU A 131 3.32 3.65 21.65
CA GLU A 131 2.21 2.84 22.19
C GLU A 131 0.88 3.60 22.16
N GLN A 132 0.88 4.89 22.51
CA GLN A 132 -0.32 5.74 22.43
C GLN A 132 -0.78 5.96 20.99
N THR A 133 0.16 6.18 20.06
CA THR A 133 -0.15 6.32 18.63
C THR A 133 -0.73 5.02 18.07
N ALA A 134 -0.13 3.86 18.38
CA ALA A 134 -0.63 2.55 18.00
C ALA A 134 -2.05 2.30 18.53
N LEU A 135 -2.30 2.65 19.80
CA LEU A 135 -3.62 2.52 20.42
C LEU A 135 -4.68 3.35 19.70
N LYS A 136 -4.40 4.64 19.45
CA LYS A 136 -5.30 5.55 18.72
C LYS A 136 -5.59 5.03 17.30
N MET A 137 -4.59 4.47 16.63
CA MET A 137 -4.77 3.96 15.27
C MET A 137 -5.64 2.68 15.27
N LEU A 138 -5.47 1.78 16.27
CA LEU A 138 -6.35 0.61 16.43
C LEU A 138 -7.80 1.01 16.74
N GLU A 139 -8.00 2.08 17.52
CA GLU A 139 -9.33 2.67 17.74
C GLU A 139 -9.92 3.22 16.45
N ALA A 140 -9.12 3.98 15.67
CA ALA A 140 -9.54 4.60 14.43
C ALA A 140 -9.97 3.58 13.36
N VAL A 141 -9.35 2.38 13.35
CA VAL A 141 -9.75 1.28 12.46
C VAL A 141 -10.88 0.41 13.05
N GLY A 142 -11.42 0.76 14.20
CA GLY A 142 -12.56 0.06 14.81
C GLY A 142 -12.22 -1.32 15.39
N ILE A 143 -11.01 -1.52 15.91
CA ILE A 143 -10.66 -2.71 16.71
C ILE A 143 -11.29 -2.59 18.10
N PRO A 144 -12.12 -3.56 18.54
CA PRO A 144 -12.71 -3.55 19.85
C PRO A 144 -11.64 -3.77 20.95
N ASP A 145 -11.76 -3.08 22.08
CA ASP A 145 -10.83 -3.18 23.23
C ASP A 145 -9.35 -3.05 22.83
N PRO A 146 -8.95 -1.97 22.13
CA PRO A 146 -7.63 -1.89 21.47
C PRO A 146 -6.48 -2.03 22.46
N ALA A 147 -6.60 -1.55 23.70
CA ALA A 147 -5.59 -1.71 24.76
C ALA A 147 -5.33 -3.18 25.12
N LYS A 148 -6.37 -4.02 25.11
CA LYS A 148 -6.24 -5.47 25.29
C LYS A 148 -5.65 -6.10 24.02
N ARG A 149 -6.15 -5.70 22.85
CA ARG A 149 -5.75 -6.27 21.55
C ARG A 149 -4.29 -5.99 21.19
N MET A 150 -3.71 -4.90 21.63
CA MET A 150 -2.26 -4.66 21.49
C MET A 150 -1.39 -5.78 22.07
N LYS A 151 -1.88 -6.50 23.08
CA LYS A 151 -1.15 -7.60 23.73
C LYS A 151 -1.39 -8.96 23.08
N ASN A 152 -2.35 -9.05 22.16
CA ASN A 152 -2.68 -10.27 21.46
C ASN A 152 -1.74 -10.52 20.27
N TYR A 153 -1.62 -11.80 19.88
CA TYR A 153 -0.91 -12.24 18.70
C TYR A 153 -1.84 -12.28 17.47
N PRO A 154 -1.29 -12.26 16.24
CA PRO A 154 -2.10 -12.29 15.02
C PRO A 154 -3.08 -13.46 14.91
N ASN A 155 -2.74 -14.63 15.45
CA ASN A 155 -3.63 -15.82 15.45
C ASN A 155 -4.87 -15.68 16.34
N GLU A 156 -4.87 -14.73 17.27
CA GLU A 156 -6.02 -14.41 18.11
C GLU A 156 -6.99 -13.40 17.48
N PHE A 157 -6.69 -12.93 16.27
CA PHE A 157 -7.49 -11.99 15.49
C PHE A 157 -8.30 -12.74 14.43
N SER A 158 -9.55 -12.32 14.18
CA SER A 158 -10.31 -12.73 13.00
C SER A 158 -9.65 -12.19 11.72
N GLY A 159 -10.03 -12.70 10.53
CA GLY A 159 -9.52 -12.20 9.25
C GLY A 159 -9.71 -10.68 9.09
N GLY A 160 -10.93 -10.20 9.34
CA GLY A 160 -11.23 -8.76 9.28
C GLY A 160 -10.48 -7.94 10.32
N MET A 161 -10.26 -8.45 11.55
CA MET A 161 -9.44 -7.77 12.54
C MET A 161 -7.98 -7.70 12.13
N ARG A 162 -7.43 -8.77 11.54
CA ARG A 162 -6.05 -8.75 11.01
C ARG A 162 -5.91 -7.70 9.92
N GLN A 163 -6.86 -7.65 9.00
CA GLN A 163 -6.85 -6.64 7.93
C GLN A 163 -6.90 -5.21 8.48
N ARG A 164 -7.78 -4.95 9.46
CA ARG A 164 -7.85 -3.65 10.14
C ARG A 164 -6.54 -3.31 10.85
N ALA A 165 -5.88 -4.28 11.50
CA ALA A 165 -4.59 -4.07 12.15
C ALA A 165 -3.47 -3.75 11.14
N ILE A 166 -3.47 -4.39 9.96
CA ILE A 166 -2.52 -4.09 8.87
C ILE A 166 -2.76 -2.68 8.32
N ILE A 167 -4.02 -2.29 8.11
CA ILE A 167 -4.38 -0.92 7.70
C ILE A 167 -3.91 0.09 8.76
N ALA A 168 -4.16 -0.18 10.04
CA ALA A 168 -3.70 0.65 11.15
C ALA A 168 -2.17 0.79 11.15
N MET A 169 -1.45 -0.29 10.91
CA MET A 169 0.02 -0.29 10.83
C MET A 169 0.51 0.51 9.62
N ALA A 170 -0.09 0.30 8.45
CA ALA A 170 0.27 1.01 7.22
C ALA A 170 0.05 2.53 7.31
N LEU A 171 -0.97 2.96 8.06
CA LEU A 171 -1.34 4.36 8.24
C LEU A 171 -0.75 5.00 9.51
N SER A 172 -0.06 4.24 10.36
CA SER A 172 0.43 4.72 11.67
C SER A 172 1.49 5.83 11.58
N CYS A 173 2.16 5.95 10.44
CA CYS A 173 3.09 7.03 10.15
C CYS A 173 2.47 8.17 9.32
N GLU A 174 1.16 8.13 9.03
CA GLU A 174 0.43 9.13 8.24
C GLU A 174 1.09 9.35 6.86
N PRO A 175 1.20 8.29 6.03
CA PRO A 175 1.86 8.38 4.73
C PRO A 175 1.08 9.27 3.77
N GLU A 176 1.81 9.98 2.89
CA GLU A 176 1.20 10.79 1.82
C GLU A 176 0.62 9.92 0.69
N LEU A 177 1.18 8.71 0.50
CA LEU A 177 0.71 7.74 -0.49
C LEU A 177 0.55 6.35 0.15
N LEU A 178 -0.64 5.79 0.04
CA LEU A 178 -0.92 4.39 0.38
C LEU A 178 -1.13 3.58 -0.90
N ILE A 179 -0.42 2.48 -1.02
CA ILE A 179 -0.65 1.48 -2.06
C ILE A 179 -1.40 0.31 -1.42
N ALA A 180 -2.63 0.05 -1.85
CA ALA A 180 -3.46 -1.04 -1.36
C ALA A 180 -3.59 -2.11 -2.46
N ASP A 181 -2.84 -3.20 -2.33
CA ASP A 181 -2.82 -4.29 -3.31
C ASP A 181 -3.84 -5.36 -2.89
N GLU A 182 -5.00 -5.35 -3.54
CA GLU A 182 -6.13 -6.25 -3.29
C GLU A 182 -6.47 -6.41 -1.78
N PRO A 183 -6.68 -5.32 -1.03
CA PRO A 183 -6.73 -5.37 0.43
C PRO A 183 -7.97 -6.09 0.99
N THR A 184 -8.89 -6.52 0.14
CA THR A 184 -10.17 -7.16 0.55
C THR A 184 -10.39 -8.54 -0.05
N THR A 185 -9.48 -9.05 -0.87
CA THR A 185 -9.68 -10.28 -1.68
C THR A 185 -9.97 -11.55 -0.84
N ALA A 186 -9.45 -11.62 0.40
CA ALA A 186 -9.64 -12.79 1.29
C ALA A 186 -10.75 -12.59 2.33
N LEU A 187 -11.62 -11.59 2.15
CA LEU A 187 -12.66 -11.23 3.11
C LEU A 187 -14.05 -11.51 2.56
N ASP A 188 -15.01 -11.80 3.45
CA ASP A 188 -16.42 -11.86 3.07
C ASP A 188 -16.96 -10.47 2.69
N VAL A 189 -18.05 -10.44 1.91
CA VAL A 189 -18.60 -9.21 1.32
C VAL A 189 -18.94 -8.14 2.38
N THR A 190 -19.43 -8.57 3.56
CA THR A 190 -19.80 -7.64 4.62
C THR A 190 -18.56 -6.96 5.22
N ILE A 191 -17.50 -7.73 5.49
CA ILE A 191 -16.23 -7.19 6.00
C ILE A 191 -15.54 -6.36 4.92
N GLN A 192 -15.61 -6.77 3.64
CA GLN A 192 -15.09 -5.98 2.53
C GLN A 192 -15.71 -4.57 2.51
N ALA A 193 -17.03 -4.44 2.55
CA ALA A 193 -17.71 -3.15 2.59
C ALA A 193 -17.23 -2.28 3.77
N GLN A 194 -17.13 -2.87 4.97
CA GLN A 194 -16.62 -2.17 6.15
C GLN A 194 -15.16 -1.69 6.01
N ILE A 195 -14.31 -2.44 5.32
CA ILE A 195 -12.92 -2.03 5.07
C ILE A 195 -12.85 -0.89 4.06
N LEU A 196 -13.72 -0.91 3.03
CA LEU A 196 -13.79 0.17 2.05
C LEU A 196 -14.25 1.48 2.68
N ASP A 197 -15.30 1.44 3.50
CA ASP A 197 -15.77 2.62 4.25
C ASP A 197 -14.69 3.15 5.20
N LEU A 198 -13.98 2.26 5.89
CA LEU A 198 -12.85 2.61 6.73
C LEU A 198 -11.75 3.35 5.94
N LEU A 199 -11.38 2.86 4.76
CA LEU A 199 -10.37 3.50 3.93
C LEU A 199 -10.81 4.88 3.43
N LYS A 200 -12.10 5.05 3.07
CA LYS A 200 -12.69 6.37 2.72
C LYS A 200 -12.55 7.38 3.87
N ASP A 201 -12.92 6.95 5.07
CA ASP A 201 -12.88 7.78 6.27
C ASP A 201 -11.45 8.20 6.63
N LEU A 202 -10.52 7.23 6.61
CA LEU A 202 -9.12 7.47 6.95
C LEU A 202 -8.40 8.32 5.90
N ARG A 203 -8.69 8.13 4.60
CA ARG A 203 -8.20 9.00 3.53
C ARG A 203 -8.49 10.47 3.83
N THR A 204 -9.76 10.75 4.16
CA THR A 204 -10.21 12.13 4.41
C THR A 204 -9.57 12.72 5.66
N LYS A 205 -9.39 11.91 6.71
CA LYS A 205 -8.82 12.36 7.98
C LYS A 205 -7.31 12.60 7.91
N LEU A 206 -6.59 11.82 7.09
CA LEU A 206 -5.12 11.82 7.02
C LEU A 206 -4.58 12.54 5.77
N ASP A 207 -5.44 13.03 4.86
CA ASP A 207 -5.06 13.64 3.56
C ASP A 207 -4.14 12.72 2.73
N THR A 208 -4.35 11.39 2.84
CA THR A 208 -3.54 10.37 2.17
C THR A 208 -4.08 10.09 0.76
N SER A 209 -3.21 10.06 -0.23
CA SER A 209 -3.54 9.60 -1.59
C SER A 209 -3.48 8.07 -1.64
N ILE A 210 -4.32 7.43 -2.47
CA ILE A 210 -4.39 5.96 -2.49
C ILE A 210 -4.28 5.45 -3.93
N ILE A 211 -3.38 4.48 -4.15
CA ILE A 211 -3.44 3.57 -5.31
C ILE A 211 -4.14 2.30 -4.84
N PHE A 212 -5.33 2.05 -5.36
CA PHE A 212 -6.14 0.90 -5.00
C PHE A 212 -6.15 -0.13 -6.13
N ILE A 213 -5.52 -1.28 -5.90
CA ILE A 213 -5.50 -2.39 -6.85
C ILE A 213 -6.64 -3.34 -6.53
N THR A 214 -7.48 -3.62 -7.51
CA THR A 214 -8.53 -4.64 -7.43
C THR A 214 -8.95 -5.11 -8.82
N HIS A 215 -9.58 -6.26 -8.89
CA HIS A 215 -10.27 -6.76 -10.07
C HIS A 215 -11.80 -6.52 -9.99
N ASP A 216 -12.30 -6.00 -8.86
CA ASP A 216 -13.71 -5.70 -8.64
C ASP A 216 -14.05 -4.26 -9.09
N LEU A 217 -14.80 -4.16 -10.19
CA LEU A 217 -15.24 -2.88 -10.76
C LEU A 217 -16.28 -2.16 -9.88
N GLY A 218 -17.03 -2.89 -9.06
CA GLY A 218 -17.97 -2.31 -8.10
C GLY A 218 -17.25 -1.50 -7.04
N VAL A 219 -16.17 -2.06 -6.49
CA VAL A 219 -15.29 -1.37 -5.53
C VAL A 219 -14.66 -0.12 -6.15
N ILE A 220 -14.20 -0.21 -7.39
CA ILE A 220 -13.64 0.93 -8.11
C ILE A 220 -14.64 2.07 -8.27
N ALA A 221 -15.86 1.75 -8.70
CA ALA A 221 -16.90 2.75 -8.91
C ALA A 221 -17.29 3.46 -7.61
N GLU A 222 -17.18 2.78 -6.48
CA GLU A 222 -17.55 3.30 -5.17
C GLU A 222 -16.43 4.12 -4.49
N LEU A 223 -15.16 3.74 -4.69
CA LEU A 223 -14.03 4.28 -3.93
C LEU A 223 -13.17 5.27 -4.72
N CYS A 224 -13.01 5.06 -6.03
CA CYS A 224 -11.96 5.71 -6.79
C CYS A 224 -12.44 6.99 -7.51
N ASP A 225 -11.62 8.04 -7.44
CA ASP A 225 -11.85 9.29 -8.18
C ASP A 225 -11.52 9.12 -9.67
N ARG A 226 -10.55 8.22 -9.99
CA ARG A 226 -10.05 7.95 -11.34
C ARG A 226 -9.58 6.51 -11.47
N VAL A 227 -9.64 5.97 -12.67
CA VAL A 227 -9.26 4.59 -12.96
C VAL A 227 -8.13 4.55 -13.98
N ILE A 228 -7.16 3.68 -13.72
CA ILE A 228 -6.08 3.34 -14.63
C ILE A 228 -6.28 1.87 -15.01
N VAL A 229 -6.52 1.61 -16.29
CA VAL A 229 -6.70 0.24 -16.80
C VAL A 229 -5.36 -0.29 -17.32
N ASN A 230 -4.86 -1.34 -16.70
CA ASN A 230 -3.67 -2.05 -17.14
C ASN A 230 -4.08 -3.25 -18.00
N HIS A 231 -3.97 -3.10 -19.31
CA HIS A 231 -4.25 -4.16 -20.27
C HIS A 231 -2.94 -4.63 -20.91
N LEU A 232 -2.59 -5.90 -20.73
CA LEU A 232 -1.39 -6.54 -21.31
C LEU A 232 -0.12 -5.67 -21.14
N THR A 233 0.05 -5.09 -19.94
CA THR A 233 1.19 -4.22 -19.59
C THR A 233 1.19 -2.82 -20.20
N THR A 234 0.10 -2.38 -20.85
CA THR A 234 -0.10 -0.99 -21.30
C THR A 234 -1.22 -0.34 -20.48
N ILE A 235 -1.00 0.89 -20.04
CA ILE A 235 -1.97 1.62 -19.19
C ILE A 235 -2.84 2.53 -20.06
N TYR A 236 -4.17 2.43 -19.85
CA TYR A 236 -5.15 3.40 -20.34
C TYR A 236 -5.72 4.16 -19.15
N CYS A 237 -5.59 5.48 -19.16
CA CYS A 237 -6.22 6.35 -18.18
C CYS A 237 -7.62 6.74 -18.68
N ARG A 238 -8.65 6.46 -17.90
CA ARG A 238 -10.01 6.96 -18.18
C ARG A 238 -10.45 7.82 -17.00
N VAL A 239 -10.86 9.05 -17.33
CA VAL A 239 -11.53 9.99 -16.44
C VAL A 239 -12.99 9.59 -16.30
#